data_8941cb7c5fff289584505c913c57c0c1
#
_entry.id   8941cb7c5fff289584505c913c57c0c1
#
_cell.length_a   1.000
_cell.length_b   1.000
_cell.length_c   1.000
_cell.angle_alpha   90.00
_cell.angle_beta   90.00
_cell.angle_gamma   90.00
#
_symmetry.space_group_name_H-M   'P 1'
#
loop_
_entity.id
_entity.type
_entity.pdbx_description
1 polymer ?
#
loop_
_entity_poly.entity_id
_entity_poly.type
_entity_poly.pdbx_seq_one_letter_code
_entity_poly.pdbx_strand_id
1 'polypeptide(L)'
;MQVISLRDYRNEEFWNVLTHLLGVIMSIIGIPFLFYFNSDITTLSTISVILFSLGLLLVYSSSSVYHYVINTKVKKRLQVLDHISIYYLILGSYAPVCFITLYDYSGINIFIAVLTLSIVGTLKKLFFATKYEFISLFFYLAMGWLIVFDINSLFNLINFNAKLLLILGGFSYTFGILFYAFDKIKYFHSIWHLFVLAGSVFHYFMVLLYII
;
A
#
# COMPACT_ATOMS: atom_id res chain seq x y z
N MET A 1 8.58 16.75 26.30
CA MET A 1 7.31 16.13 25.80
C MET A 1 6.35 17.29 25.53
N GLN A 2 6.20 17.69 24.27
CA GLN A 2 5.23 18.76 23.93
C GLN A 2 3.82 18.21 24.09
N VAL A 3 3.00 18.85 24.93
CA VAL A 3 1.58 18.53 25.09
C VAL A 3 0.87 19.05 23.83
N ILE A 4 0.48 18.15 22.93
CA ILE A 4 -0.30 18.51 21.74
C ILE A 4 -1.66 19.02 22.21
N SER A 5 -2.06 20.22 21.77
CA SER A 5 -3.39 20.77 22.11
C SER A 5 -4.50 19.95 21.44
N LEU A 6 -5.69 19.91 22.05
CA LEU A 6 -6.87 19.26 21.46
C LEU A 6 -7.22 19.83 20.06
N ARG A 7 -6.96 21.11 19.85
CA ARG A 7 -7.16 21.77 18.54
C ARG A 7 -6.15 21.26 17.51
N ASP A 8 -4.90 21.08 17.90
CA ASP A 8 -3.85 20.58 17.01
C ASP A 8 -4.09 19.13 16.63
N TYR A 9 -4.50 18.28 17.59
CA TYR A 9 -4.90 16.91 17.33
C TYR A 9 -6.06 16.81 16.33
N ARG A 10 -7.10 17.64 16.49
CA ARG A 10 -8.24 17.68 15.55
C ARG A 10 -7.84 18.14 14.15
N ASN A 11 -6.91 19.07 14.03
CA ASN A 11 -6.39 19.53 12.75
C ASN A 11 -5.58 18.44 12.04
N GLU A 12 -4.75 17.71 12.77
CA GLU A 12 -3.96 16.62 12.20
C GLU A 12 -4.86 15.47 11.73
N GLU A 13 -5.83 15.04 12.53
CA GLU A 13 -6.80 14.01 12.14
C GLU A 13 -7.62 14.44 10.90
N PHE A 14 -7.95 15.72 10.77
CA PHE A 14 -8.60 16.23 9.56
C PHE A 14 -7.74 16.02 8.32
N TRP A 15 -6.44 16.32 8.37
CA TRP A 15 -5.54 16.11 7.24
C TRP A 15 -5.32 14.62 6.96
N ASN A 16 -5.26 13.79 7.99
CA ASN A 16 -5.16 12.34 7.84
C ASN A 16 -6.39 11.76 7.11
N VAL A 17 -7.60 12.20 7.48
CA VAL A 17 -8.82 11.83 6.76
C VAL A 17 -8.78 12.31 5.31
N LEU A 18 -8.46 13.60 5.10
CA LEU A 18 -8.53 14.21 3.77
C LEU A 18 -7.58 13.56 2.77
N THR A 19 -6.35 13.27 3.18
CA THR A 19 -5.34 12.66 2.31
C THR A 19 -5.74 11.25 1.87
N HIS A 20 -6.30 10.44 2.76
CA HIS A 20 -6.74 9.08 2.40
C HIS A 20 -8.13 9.04 1.76
N LEU A 21 -9.03 9.97 2.08
CA LEU A 21 -10.29 10.12 1.36
C LEU A 21 -10.05 10.47 -0.11
N LEU A 22 -9.03 11.29 -0.41
CA LEU A 22 -8.59 11.53 -1.79
C LEU A 22 -8.17 10.21 -2.45
N GLY A 23 -7.44 9.35 -1.75
CA GLY A 23 -7.07 8.02 -2.23
C GLY A 23 -8.28 7.12 -2.52
N VAL A 24 -9.33 7.16 -1.67
CA VAL A 24 -10.60 6.46 -1.94
C VAL A 24 -11.23 6.94 -3.24
N ILE A 25 -11.36 8.26 -3.42
CA ILE A 25 -11.95 8.86 -4.62
C ILE A 25 -11.16 8.47 -5.88
N MET A 26 -9.83 8.59 -5.83
CA MET A 26 -8.96 8.20 -6.93
C MET A 26 -9.07 6.70 -7.25
N SER A 27 -9.20 5.84 -6.24
CA SER A 27 -9.39 4.41 -6.43
C SER A 27 -10.74 4.10 -7.10
N ILE A 28 -11.83 4.72 -6.64
CA ILE A 28 -13.18 4.53 -7.22
C ILE A 28 -13.19 4.95 -8.69
N ILE A 29 -12.54 6.06 -9.03
CA ILE A 29 -12.44 6.53 -10.41
C ILE A 29 -11.50 5.66 -11.23
N GLY A 30 -10.36 5.28 -10.68
CA GLY A 30 -9.30 4.57 -11.40
C GLY A 30 -9.58 3.10 -11.67
N ILE A 31 -10.26 2.39 -10.75
CA ILE A 31 -10.50 0.95 -10.87
C ILE A 31 -11.25 0.57 -12.16
N PRO A 32 -12.31 1.28 -12.59
CA PRO A 32 -12.95 1.00 -13.88
C PRO A 32 -11.99 1.02 -15.08
N PHE A 33 -11.00 1.91 -15.09
CA PHE A 33 -10.00 1.96 -16.15
C PHE A 33 -9.09 0.74 -16.13
N LEU A 34 -8.69 0.24 -14.95
CA LEU A 34 -7.89 -0.99 -14.85
C LEU A 34 -8.64 -2.18 -15.48
N PHE A 35 -9.93 -2.32 -15.22
CA PHE A 35 -10.74 -3.39 -15.83
C PHE A 35 -10.98 -3.17 -17.32
N TYR A 36 -11.20 -1.93 -17.75
CA TYR A 36 -11.46 -1.60 -19.14
C TYR A 36 -10.24 -1.85 -20.04
N PHE A 37 -9.03 -1.52 -19.56
CA PHE A 37 -7.78 -1.68 -20.31
C PHE A 37 -7.09 -3.03 -20.06
N ASN A 38 -7.64 -3.89 -19.19
CA ASN A 38 -7.06 -5.21 -18.94
C ASN A 38 -7.18 -6.08 -20.20
N SER A 39 -6.03 -6.42 -20.78
CA SER A 39 -5.93 -7.17 -22.04
C SER A 39 -5.93 -8.69 -21.85
N ASP A 40 -6.15 -9.19 -20.62
CA ASP A 40 -6.14 -10.61 -20.26
C ASP A 40 -4.94 -11.40 -20.83
N ILE A 41 -3.74 -10.80 -20.73
CA ILE A 41 -2.47 -11.32 -21.26
C ILE A 41 -2.18 -12.73 -20.69
N THR A 42 -2.53 -12.97 -19.43
CA THR A 42 -2.41 -14.28 -18.78
C THR A 42 -3.75 -14.71 -18.19
N THR A 43 -3.87 -15.99 -17.81
CA THR A 43 -5.06 -16.51 -17.12
C THR A 43 -5.30 -15.89 -15.76
N LEU A 44 -4.30 -15.20 -15.18
CA LEU A 44 -4.38 -14.54 -13.89
C LEU A 44 -4.50 -13.01 -14.00
N SER A 45 -4.56 -12.44 -15.21
CA SER A 45 -4.63 -10.99 -15.42
C SER A 45 -5.80 -10.34 -14.67
N THR A 46 -7.02 -10.83 -14.87
CA THR A 46 -8.21 -10.31 -14.18
C THR A 46 -8.11 -10.45 -12.66
N ILE A 47 -7.59 -11.59 -12.15
CA ILE A 47 -7.37 -11.78 -10.70
C ILE A 47 -6.36 -10.75 -10.17
N SER A 48 -5.31 -10.45 -10.93
CA SER A 48 -4.31 -9.46 -10.53
C SER A 48 -4.91 -8.06 -10.39
N VAL A 49 -5.75 -7.64 -11.32
CA VAL A 49 -6.47 -6.36 -11.29
C VAL A 49 -7.42 -6.30 -10.10
N ILE A 50 -8.14 -7.38 -9.81
CA ILE A 50 -9.02 -7.47 -8.62
C ILE A 50 -8.22 -7.28 -7.34
N LEU A 51 -7.10 -8.01 -7.16
CA LEU A 51 -6.28 -7.94 -5.95
C LEU A 51 -5.66 -6.56 -5.76
N PHE A 52 -5.17 -5.94 -6.83
CA PHE A 52 -4.65 -4.58 -6.78
C PHE A 52 -5.73 -3.58 -6.39
N SER A 53 -6.89 -3.65 -7.01
CA SER A 53 -8.04 -2.79 -6.72
C SER A 53 -8.52 -2.92 -5.28
N LEU A 54 -8.62 -4.15 -4.77
CA LEU A 54 -8.98 -4.41 -3.37
C LEU A 54 -7.95 -3.85 -2.39
N GLY A 55 -6.65 -3.97 -2.70
CA GLY A 55 -5.58 -3.40 -1.88
C GLY A 55 -5.71 -1.88 -1.75
N LEU A 56 -5.94 -1.17 -2.86
CA LEU A 56 -6.14 0.28 -2.88
C LEU A 56 -7.39 0.69 -2.07
N LEU A 57 -8.53 0.07 -2.33
CA LEU A 57 -9.78 0.39 -1.62
C LEU A 57 -9.67 0.10 -0.14
N LEU A 58 -9.06 -1.02 0.24
CA LEU A 58 -8.96 -1.43 1.64
C LEU A 58 -8.10 -0.44 2.43
N VAL A 59 -6.90 -0.08 1.95
CA VAL A 59 -6.01 0.82 2.69
C VAL A 59 -6.62 2.21 2.85
N TYR A 60 -7.11 2.81 1.77
CA TYR A 60 -7.63 4.16 1.84
C TYR A 60 -8.94 4.27 2.62
N SER A 61 -9.84 3.29 2.48
CA SER A 61 -11.11 3.27 3.22
C SER A 61 -10.90 3.01 4.71
N SER A 62 -10.08 2.00 5.08
CA SER A 62 -9.83 1.68 6.48
C SER A 62 -9.16 2.83 7.21
N SER A 63 -8.18 3.47 6.59
CA SER A 63 -7.49 4.61 7.16
C SER A 63 -8.38 5.84 7.30
N SER A 64 -9.16 6.18 6.26
CA SER A 64 -10.11 7.29 6.33
C SER A 64 -11.11 7.12 7.47
N VAL A 65 -11.66 5.91 7.63
CA VAL A 65 -12.62 5.60 8.70
C VAL A 65 -11.94 5.62 10.06
N TYR A 66 -10.71 5.07 10.19
CA TYR A 66 -9.95 5.09 11.43
C TYR A 66 -9.71 6.52 11.93
N HIS A 67 -9.26 7.41 11.07
CA HIS A 67 -8.96 8.80 11.43
C HIS A 67 -10.23 9.62 11.68
N TYR A 68 -11.35 9.30 11.01
CA TYR A 68 -12.63 9.99 11.20
C TYR A 68 -13.30 9.67 12.54
N VAL A 69 -13.17 8.44 13.04
CA VAL A 69 -13.88 7.98 14.24
C VAL A 69 -13.28 8.56 15.51
N ILE A 70 -14.15 9.16 16.36
CA ILE A 70 -13.77 9.78 17.66
C ILE A 70 -13.85 8.77 18.82
N ASN A 71 -14.77 7.80 18.75
CA ASN A 71 -14.97 6.83 19.82
C ASN A 71 -13.69 6.00 20.04
N THR A 72 -13.08 6.14 21.20
CA THR A 72 -11.75 5.54 21.49
C THR A 72 -11.73 4.01 21.43
N LYS A 73 -12.83 3.32 21.79
CA LYS A 73 -12.90 1.86 21.71
C LYS A 73 -12.97 1.38 20.27
N VAL A 74 -13.79 2.03 19.44
CA VAL A 74 -13.93 1.73 18.02
C VAL A 74 -12.65 2.10 17.28
N LYS A 75 -12.07 3.28 17.56
CA LYS A 75 -10.82 3.77 16.97
C LYS A 75 -9.66 2.80 17.15
N LYS A 76 -9.50 2.19 18.33
CA LYS A 76 -8.47 1.17 18.58
C LYS A 76 -8.62 -0.07 17.70
N ARG A 77 -9.85 -0.52 17.42
CA ARG A 77 -10.09 -1.65 16.52
C ARG A 77 -9.82 -1.28 15.06
N LEU A 78 -10.26 -0.09 14.67
CA LEU A 78 -10.01 0.44 13.32
C LEU A 78 -8.52 0.68 13.06
N GLN A 79 -7.74 1.07 14.07
CA GLN A 79 -6.28 1.18 13.96
C GLN A 79 -5.62 -0.15 13.58
N VAL A 80 -6.10 -1.26 14.17
CA VAL A 80 -5.60 -2.60 13.80
C VAL A 80 -5.93 -2.92 12.34
N LEU A 81 -7.15 -2.61 11.90
CA LEU A 81 -7.58 -2.81 10.51
C LEU A 81 -6.78 -1.95 9.54
N ASP A 82 -6.61 -0.67 9.86
CA ASP A 82 -5.80 0.28 9.10
C ASP A 82 -4.36 -0.26 8.89
N HIS A 83 -3.71 -0.70 9.95
CA HIS A 83 -2.36 -1.28 9.84
C HIS A 83 -2.33 -2.63 9.09
N ILE A 84 -3.36 -3.46 9.19
CA ILE A 84 -3.48 -4.69 8.40
C ILE A 84 -3.62 -4.37 6.92
N SER A 85 -4.36 -3.33 6.57
CA SER A 85 -4.62 -2.95 5.19
C SER A 85 -3.34 -2.61 4.41
N ILE A 86 -2.28 -2.16 5.08
CA ILE A 86 -0.97 -1.89 4.45
C ILE A 86 -0.37 -3.18 3.87
N TYR A 87 -0.46 -4.31 4.59
CA TYR A 87 0.01 -5.60 4.05
C TYR A 87 -0.72 -5.98 2.76
N TYR A 88 -2.04 -5.73 2.71
CA TYR A 88 -2.86 -6.03 1.53
C TYR A 88 -2.69 -5.03 0.39
N LEU A 89 -2.34 -3.77 0.68
CA LEU A 89 -1.91 -2.82 -0.34
C LEU A 89 -0.62 -3.33 -1.03
N ILE A 90 0.38 -3.75 -0.24
CA ILE A 90 1.63 -4.29 -0.77
C ILE A 90 1.35 -5.56 -1.57
N LEU A 91 0.60 -6.52 -1.01
CA LEU A 91 0.22 -7.75 -1.71
C LEU A 91 -0.49 -7.46 -3.04
N GLY A 92 -1.46 -6.55 -3.02
CA GLY A 92 -2.21 -6.14 -4.21
C GLY A 92 -1.32 -5.51 -5.27
N SER A 93 -0.36 -4.66 -4.88
CA SER A 93 0.56 -4.01 -5.82
C SER A 93 1.52 -5.00 -6.51
N TYR A 94 1.83 -6.12 -5.87
CA TYR A 94 2.61 -7.21 -6.46
C TYR A 94 1.83 -8.03 -7.49
N ALA A 95 0.51 -8.15 -7.34
CA ALA A 95 -0.29 -9.06 -8.15
C ALA A 95 -0.14 -8.83 -9.68
N PRO A 96 -0.24 -7.59 -10.23
CA PRO A 96 -0.06 -7.39 -11.68
C PRO A 96 1.35 -7.72 -12.16
N VAL A 97 2.38 -7.32 -11.43
CA VAL A 97 3.77 -7.62 -11.79
C VAL A 97 4.02 -9.13 -11.76
N CYS A 98 3.56 -9.82 -10.72
CA CYS A 98 3.78 -11.26 -10.55
C CYS A 98 2.97 -12.12 -11.50
N PHE A 99 1.69 -11.76 -11.73
CA PHE A 99 0.75 -12.60 -12.49
C PHE A 99 0.68 -12.25 -13.97
N ILE A 100 1.25 -11.13 -14.40
CA ILE A 100 1.29 -10.74 -15.80
C ILE A 100 2.75 -10.68 -16.28
N THR A 101 3.57 -9.79 -15.73
CA THR A 101 4.93 -9.57 -16.25
C THR A 101 5.87 -10.73 -15.94
N LEU A 102 5.86 -11.26 -14.71
CA LEU A 102 6.72 -12.36 -14.27
C LEU A 102 6.02 -13.72 -14.25
N TYR A 103 4.92 -13.88 -15.01
CA TYR A 103 4.09 -15.08 -15.01
C TYR A 103 4.89 -16.36 -15.30
N ASP A 104 5.74 -16.32 -16.33
CA ASP A 104 6.60 -17.44 -16.76
C ASP A 104 7.97 -17.46 -16.04
N TYR A 105 8.16 -16.61 -15.04
CA TYR A 105 9.38 -16.48 -14.26
C TYR A 105 9.13 -16.80 -12.78
N SER A 106 9.69 -15.99 -11.90
CA SER A 106 9.54 -16.15 -10.43
C SER A 106 8.24 -15.56 -9.85
N GLY A 107 7.34 -15.00 -10.66
CA GLY A 107 6.19 -14.22 -10.20
C GLY A 107 5.35 -14.94 -9.14
N ILE A 108 4.96 -16.20 -9.41
CA ILE A 108 4.16 -16.99 -8.47
C ILE A 108 4.90 -17.18 -7.13
N ASN A 109 6.21 -17.47 -7.16
CA ASN A 109 7.01 -17.68 -5.95
C ASN A 109 7.12 -16.40 -5.12
N ILE A 110 7.37 -15.25 -5.77
CA ILE A 110 7.40 -13.94 -5.13
C ILE A 110 6.05 -13.61 -4.52
N PHE A 111 4.95 -13.81 -5.27
CA PHE A 111 3.61 -13.55 -4.76
C PHE A 111 3.28 -14.40 -3.52
N ILE A 112 3.62 -15.70 -3.52
CA ILE A 112 3.45 -16.60 -2.37
C ILE A 112 4.26 -16.10 -1.17
N ALA A 113 5.49 -15.63 -1.38
CA ALA A 113 6.31 -15.06 -0.30
C ALA A 113 5.67 -13.81 0.29
N VAL A 114 5.20 -12.87 -0.55
CA VAL A 114 4.49 -11.66 -0.10
C VAL A 114 3.19 -12.02 0.62
N LEU A 115 2.41 -12.96 0.11
CA LEU A 115 1.18 -13.46 0.73
C LEU A 115 1.46 -14.07 2.12
N THR A 116 2.50 -14.90 2.22
CA THR A 116 2.90 -15.51 3.49
C THR A 116 3.24 -14.44 4.54
N LEU A 117 4.05 -13.44 4.16
CA LEU A 117 4.39 -12.33 5.05
C LEU A 117 3.16 -11.47 5.40
N SER A 118 2.22 -11.29 4.46
CA SER A 118 0.94 -10.59 4.73
C SER A 118 0.11 -11.32 5.78
N ILE A 119 0.03 -12.64 5.69
CA ILE A 119 -0.70 -13.48 6.66
C ILE A 119 -0.01 -13.41 8.03
N VAL A 120 1.30 -13.59 8.09
CA VAL A 120 2.07 -13.51 9.35
C VAL A 120 1.93 -12.12 9.98
N GLY A 121 2.05 -11.05 9.19
CA GLY A 121 1.86 -9.67 9.64
C GLY A 121 0.44 -9.41 10.16
N THR A 122 -0.57 -9.95 9.47
CA THR A 122 -1.98 -9.87 9.90
C THR A 122 -2.18 -10.59 11.23
N LEU A 123 -1.70 -11.80 11.38
CA LEU A 123 -1.78 -12.55 12.64
C LEU A 123 -1.09 -11.79 13.77
N LYS A 124 0.11 -11.26 13.51
CA LYS A 124 0.82 -10.40 14.48
C LYS A 124 -0.05 -9.22 14.93
N LYS A 125 -0.72 -8.54 14.00
CA LYS A 125 -1.60 -7.40 14.32
C LYS A 125 -2.85 -7.82 15.09
N LEU A 126 -3.43 -8.97 14.78
CA LEU A 126 -4.62 -9.48 15.48
C LEU A 126 -4.29 -9.89 16.94
N PHE A 127 -3.13 -10.51 17.17
CA PHE A 127 -2.75 -10.97 18.52
C PHE A 127 -2.08 -9.89 19.37
N PHE A 128 -1.31 -8.99 18.76
CA PHE A 128 -0.48 -8.01 19.49
C PHE A 128 -0.90 -6.57 19.23
N ALA A 129 -1.89 -6.32 18.38
CA ALA A 129 -2.37 -4.98 18.00
C ALA A 129 -1.20 -4.06 17.59
N THR A 130 -1.06 -2.92 18.27
CA THR A 130 0.00 -1.94 18.02
C THR A 130 1.29 -2.19 18.80
N LYS A 131 1.40 -3.30 19.52
CA LYS A 131 2.67 -3.68 20.15
C LYS A 131 3.71 -4.07 19.10
N TYR A 132 4.95 -3.72 19.35
CA TYR A 132 6.09 -4.06 18.48
C TYR A 132 5.93 -3.51 17.04
N GLU A 133 5.58 -2.23 16.91
CA GLU A 133 5.37 -1.57 15.60
C GLU A 133 6.60 -1.67 14.69
N PHE A 134 7.81 -1.63 15.25
CA PHE A 134 9.05 -1.78 14.47
C PHE A 134 9.11 -3.09 13.67
N ILE A 135 8.50 -4.18 14.19
CA ILE A 135 8.39 -5.46 13.46
C ILE A 135 7.46 -5.29 12.25
N SER A 136 6.36 -4.54 12.39
CA SER A 136 5.47 -4.26 11.26
C SER A 136 6.15 -3.43 10.20
N LEU A 137 6.91 -2.39 10.60
CA LEU A 137 7.70 -1.58 9.67
C LEU A 137 8.75 -2.42 8.93
N PHE A 138 9.44 -3.31 9.64
CA PHE A 138 10.37 -4.24 9.01
C PHE A 138 9.67 -5.13 7.98
N PHE A 139 8.48 -5.66 8.30
CA PHE A 139 7.70 -6.48 7.36
C PHE A 139 7.26 -5.67 6.13
N TYR A 140 6.78 -4.43 6.29
CA TYR A 140 6.42 -3.56 5.17
C TYR A 140 7.60 -3.33 4.23
N LEU A 141 8.78 -3.03 4.79
CA LEU A 141 10.01 -2.88 4.01
C LEU A 141 10.41 -4.19 3.33
N ALA A 142 10.52 -5.28 4.09
CA ALA A 142 10.92 -6.57 3.55
C ALA A 142 10.01 -7.00 2.39
N MET A 143 8.69 -6.88 2.57
CA MET A 143 7.71 -7.19 1.52
C MET A 143 7.89 -6.28 0.31
N GLY A 144 8.02 -4.96 0.50
CA GLY A 144 8.17 -4.01 -0.60
C GLY A 144 9.43 -4.26 -1.45
N TRP A 145 10.49 -4.86 -0.86
CA TRP A 145 11.76 -5.11 -1.54
C TRP A 145 11.92 -6.55 -2.04
N LEU A 146 10.94 -7.45 -1.87
CA LEU A 146 11.02 -8.82 -2.39
C LEU A 146 11.21 -8.90 -3.91
N ILE A 147 10.76 -7.90 -4.64
CA ILE A 147 10.95 -7.84 -6.10
C ILE A 147 12.42 -7.85 -6.52
N VAL A 148 13.34 -7.44 -5.65
CA VAL A 148 14.79 -7.42 -5.91
C VAL A 148 15.33 -8.83 -6.19
N PHE A 149 14.70 -9.89 -5.71
CA PHE A 149 15.12 -11.27 -5.99
C PHE A 149 15.01 -11.66 -7.46
N ASP A 150 14.17 -10.94 -8.25
CA ASP A 150 14.09 -11.14 -9.71
C ASP A 150 14.00 -9.81 -10.47
N ILE A 151 14.70 -8.82 -9.98
CA ILE A 151 14.70 -7.48 -10.59
C ILE A 151 15.26 -7.49 -12.01
N ASN A 152 16.20 -8.39 -12.32
CA ASN A 152 16.80 -8.52 -13.63
C ASN A 152 15.79 -8.97 -14.67
N SER A 153 15.01 -10.03 -14.38
CA SER A 153 13.94 -10.49 -15.28
C SER A 153 12.89 -9.41 -15.47
N LEU A 154 12.44 -8.79 -14.37
CA LEU A 154 11.48 -7.70 -14.45
C LEU A 154 11.99 -6.54 -15.32
N PHE A 155 13.24 -6.10 -15.13
CA PHE A 155 13.79 -4.98 -15.87
C PHE A 155 14.03 -5.31 -17.36
N ASN A 156 14.24 -6.57 -17.72
CA ASN A 156 14.34 -6.99 -19.11
C ASN A 156 12.96 -7.00 -19.81
N LEU A 157 11.89 -7.22 -19.08
CA LEU A 157 10.53 -7.34 -19.61
C LEU A 157 9.78 -6.00 -19.72
N ILE A 158 10.06 -5.03 -18.86
CA ILE A 158 9.38 -3.74 -18.86
C ILE A 158 10.22 -2.63 -19.49
N ASN A 159 9.54 -1.66 -20.10
CA ASN A 159 10.21 -0.50 -20.72
C ASN A 159 10.73 0.51 -19.69
N PHE A 160 11.46 1.52 -20.17
CA PHE A 160 12.09 2.54 -19.31
C PHE A 160 11.07 3.30 -18.44
N ASN A 161 9.92 3.68 -18.99
CA ASN A 161 8.91 4.44 -18.26
C ASN A 161 8.27 3.62 -17.14
N ALA A 162 8.02 2.33 -17.38
CA ALA A 162 7.54 1.41 -16.34
C ALA A 162 8.57 1.24 -15.21
N LYS A 163 9.88 1.12 -15.55
CA LYS A 163 10.97 1.09 -14.55
C LYS A 163 10.98 2.36 -13.70
N LEU A 164 10.84 3.52 -14.35
CA LEU A 164 10.83 4.80 -13.66
C LEU A 164 9.66 4.88 -12.65
N LEU A 165 8.46 4.49 -13.08
CA LEU A 165 7.27 4.48 -12.21
C LEU A 165 7.42 3.47 -11.06
N LEU A 166 7.97 2.29 -11.30
CA LEU A 166 8.28 1.31 -10.27
C LEU A 166 9.23 1.88 -9.21
N ILE A 167 10.33 2.49 -9.67
CA ILE A 167 11.35 3.08 -8.77
C ILE A 167 10.77 4.24 -7.99
N LEU A 168 10.02 5.16 -8.62
CA LEU A 168 9.39 6.29 -7.94
C LEU A 168 8.36 5.82 -6.91
N GLY A 169 7.58 4.79 -7.23
CA GLY A 169 6.63 4.18 -6.30
C GLY A 169 7.32 3.55 -5.09
N GLY A 170 8.30 2.68 -5.33
CA GLY A 170 9.09 2.05 -4.27
C GLY A 170 9.85 3.05 -3.40
N PHE A 171 10.43 4.10 -4.03
CA PHE A 171 11.07 5.20 -3.30
C PHE A 171 10.07 5.95 -2.42
N SER A 172 8.87 6.27 -2.94
CA SER A 172 7.84 6.96 -2.18
C SER A 172 7.45 6.17 -0.94
N TYR A 173 7.14 4.89 -1.07
CA TYR A 173 6.81 4.04 0.08
C TYR A 173 7.97 3.94 1.07
N THR A 174 9.20 3.70 0.59
CA THR A 174 10.37 3.53 1.46
C THR A 174 10.71 4.81 2.21
N PHE A 175 10.73 5.94 1.51
CA PHE A 175 11.04 7.24 2.12
C PHE A 175 9.93 7.68 3.07
N GLY A 176 8.68 7.39 2.73
CA GLY A 176 7.52 7.65 3.58
C GLY A 176 7.63 7.00 4.96
N ILE A 177 8.23 5.80 5.08
CA ILE A 177 8.41 5.10 6.36
C ILE A 177 9.17 5.95 7.39
N LEU A 178 10.06 6.84 6.96
CA LEU A 178 10.76 7.76 7.87
C LEU A 178 9.76 8.65 8.62
N PHE A 179 8.74 9.16 7.93
CA PHE A 179 7.70 9.99 8.55
C PHE A 179 6.79 9.17 9.45
N TYR A 180 6.49 7.93 9.09
CA TYR A 180 5.75 7.03 9.96
C TYR A 180 6.54 6.67 11.23
N ALA A 181 7.83 6.40 11.12
CA ALA A 181 8.68 6.07 12.26
C ALA A 181 8.80 7.23 13.29
N PHE A 182 8.63 8.45 12.82
CA PHE A 182 8.64 9.66 13.65
C PHE A 182 7.26 10.33 13.76
N ASP A 183 6.18 9.54 13.74
CA ASP A 183 4.78 9.99 13.77
C ASP A 183 4.38 10.87 14.96
N LYS A 184 5.22 10.92 16.02
CA LYS A 184 5.06 11.82 17.16
C LYS A 184 5.32 13.30 16.82
N ILE A 185 5.96 13.57 15.67
CA ILE A 185 6.16 14.93 15.18
C ILE A 185 4.90 15.35 14.44
N LYS A 186 4.39 16.53 14.79
CA LYS A 186 3.14 17.06 14.23
C LYS A 186 3.13 17.02 12.70
N TYR A 187 2.06 16.51 12.10
CA TYR A 187 1.81 16.29 10.67
C TYR A 187 2.70 15.24 9.99
N PHE A 188 3.64 14.60 10.67
CA PHE A 188 4.45 13.55 10.04
C PHE A 188 3.59 12.38 9.58
N HIS A 189 2.56 12.02 10.32
CA HIS A 189 1.61 10.99 9.91
C HIS A 189 0.85 11.39 8.64
N SER A 190 0.40 12.64 8.53
CA SER A 190 -0.23 13.17 7.31
C SER A 190 0.74 13.18 6.12
N ILE A 191 2.02 13.51 6.34
CA ILE A 191 3.06 13.45 5.31
C ILE A 191 3.28 11.99 4.86
N TRP A 192 3.32 11.04 5.79
CA TRP A 192 3.36 9.61 5.48
C TRP A 192 2.21 9.21 4.54
N HIS A 193 0.98 9.64 4.79
CA HIS A 193 -0.17 9.40 3.93
C HIS A 193 0.03 9.92 2.50
N LEU A 194 0.64 11.09 2.34
CA LEU A 194 0.95 11.64 1.01
C LEU A 194 1.99 10.79 0.28
N PHE A 195 2.99 10.25 0.96
CA PHE A 195 3.95 9.33 0.37
C PHE A 195 3.32 7.99 -0.02
N VAL A 196 2.40 7.46 0.78
CA VAL A 196 1.62 6.25 0.44
C VAL A 196 0.76 6.52 -0.80
N LEU A 197 0.08 7.67 -0.86
CA LEU A 197 -0.72 8.06 -2.01
C LEU A 197 0.14 8.21 -3.27
N ALA A 198 1.27 8.90 -3.18
CA ALA A 198 2.20 9.06 -4.30
C ALA A 198 2.70 7.70 -4.81
N GLY A 199 3.12 6.80 -3.91
CA GLY A 199 3.54 5.46 -4.25
C GLY A 199 2.46 4.67 -4.99
N SER A 200 1.22 4.74 -4.49
CA SER A 200 0.06 4.10 -5.14
C SER A 200 -0.24 4.68 -6.51
N VAL A 201 -0.14 6.00 -6.68
CA VAL A 201 -0.34 6.66 -7.98
C VAL A 201 0.72 6.22 -8.99
N PHE A 202 1.99 6.18 -8.61
CA PHE A 202 3.05 5.70 -9.50
C PHE A 202 2.84 4.24 -9.91
N HIS A 203 2.52 3.37 -8.97
CA HIS A 203 2.24 1.95 -9.27
C HIS A 203 0.96 1.80 -10.08
N TYR A 204 -0.08 2.58 -9.81
CA TYR A 204 -1.31 2.57 -10.59
C TYR A 204 -1.05 2.89 -12.06
N PHE A 205 -0.31 3.96 -12.35
CA PHE A 205 0.02 4.31 -13.75
C PHE A 205 0.99 3.32 -14.39
N MET A 206 1.91 2.73 -13.62
CA MET A 206 2.72 1.63 -14.12
C MET A 206 1.86 0.47 -14.57
N VAL A 207 0.91 0.05 -13.74
CA VAL A 207 0.02 -1.07 -14.06
C VAL A 207 -0.86 -0.74 -15.26
N LEU A 208 -1.56 0.40 -15.22
CA LEU A 208 -2.51 0.82 -16.25
C LEU A 208 -1.87 0.99 -17.63
N LEU A 209 -0.67 1.56 -17.71
CA LEU A 209 -0.08 1.98 -18.99
C LEU A 209 0.92 0.97 -19.56
N TYR A 210 1.42 0.03 -18.73
CA TYR A 210 2.57 -0.79 -19.14
C TYR A 210 2.48 -2.27 -18.75
N ILE A 211 1.51 -2.67 -17.92
CA ILE A 211 1.41 -4.06 -17.43
C ILE A 211 0.16 -4.77 -17.97
N ILE A 212 -1.02 -4.11 -17.95
CA ILE A 212 -2.31 -4.71 -18.36
C ILE A 212 -2.65 -4.48 -19.81
#